data_77d80c067b17bea1998404c72c4ff551
#
_entry.id   77d80c067b17bea1998404c72c4ff551
#
_cell.length_a   1.000
_cell.length_b   1.000
_cell.length_c   1.000
_cell.angle_alpha   90.00
_cell.angle_beta   90.00
_cell.angle_gamma   90.00
#
_symmetry.space_group_name_H-M   'P 1'
#
loop_
_entity.id
_entity.type
_entity.pdbx_description
1 polymer ?
#
loop_
_entity_poly.entity_id
_entity_poly.type
_entity_poly.pdbx_seq_one_letter_code
_entity_poly.pdbx_strand_id
1 'polypeptide(L)'
;EQAPMYDENALDAYRTGSSPLLYPDVNWTDEMMRSLSPVANYHLTARGGSQTVKYFMLFNGVNNTGLFKDPETAAEYGKKYRYSRYNFRTNVDVRLTQRLTAGLIIGGSVEDKYTPGISESAWNLIDCMSSVPSNAFPVFAAEGMPGGNSMYVNPLAELTERGYISYNGRTAQAAIRLTEDLGLITKGLSLSAGINFNSWFRSYSNKTRNYARYEITKDDSGETVYNMTGEDTALSGDESSSSQWRDLAVETTLAYDRIFGKHHVSAMGRFNYDDCTTSSGSLPYMNLGFAFSANYTYDGRYMAEFTSGYYGNDNFPSYARYGFFPAGAIGWVISNEEFLRGSSVVNLLKLRASCGLVGNADIGGGRFMYNQYWKYGGSYFFGTSNSGMETYVEDMRANPNVTWEKDLKVNVGIDAKF
;
A
#
# COMPACT_ATOMS: atom_id res chain seq x y z
N GLU A 1 6.42 45.42 -36.51
CA GLU A 1 5.28 44.51 -36.37
C GLU A 1 5.79 43.09 -36.56
N GLN A 2 5.48 42.18 -35.65
CA GLN A 2 5.79 40.76 -35.83
C GLN A 2 4.82 40.19 -36.86
N ALA A 3 5.32 39.45 -37.85
CA ALA A 3 4.46 38.78 -38.80
C ALA A 3 3.53 37.76 -38.06
N PRO A 4 2.26 37.62 -38.50
CA PRO A 4 1.38 36.63 -37.93
C PRO A 4 1.98 35.21 -38.03
N MET A 5 1.77 34.39 -37.03
CA MET A 5 2.26 33.00 -36.99
C MET A 5 1.64 32.15 -38.10
N TYR A 6 0.39 32.46 -38.48
CA TYR A 6 -0.35 31.78 -39.53
C TYR A 6 -0.71 32.77 -40.67
N ASP A 7 -0.56 32.33 -41.87
CA ASP A 7 -1.03 33.05 -43.04
C ASP A 7 -2.56 32.95 -43.22
N GLU A 8 -3.13 33.71 -44.14
CA GLU A 8 -4.58 33.71 -44.37
C GLU A 8 -5.11 32.36 -44.86
N ASN A 9 -4.32 31.58 -45.60
CA ASN A 9 -4.69 30.27 -46.11
C ASN A 9 -4.78 29.26 -44.94
N ALA A 10 -3.80 29.31 -44.03
CA ALA A 10 -3.81 28.50 -42.85
C ALA A 10 -5.02 28.81 -41.93
N LEU A 11 -5.31 30.09 -41.70
CA LEU A 11 -6.46 30.53 -40.93
C LEU A 11 -7.79 30.11 -41.56
N ASP A 12 -7.91 30.15 -42.87
CA ASP A 12 -9.12 29.67 -43.58
C ASP A 12 -9.24 28.17 -43.52
N ALA A 13 -8.15 27.43 -43.67
CA ALA A 13 -8.11 25.99 -43.53
C ALA A 13 -8.54 25.52 -42.14
N TYR A 14 -8.10 26.17 -41.06
CA TYR A 14 -8.55 25.89 -39.69
C TYR A 14 -10.03 26.25 -39.48
N ARG A 15 -10.53 27.34 -40.08
CA ARG A 15 -11.96 27.70 -39.95
C ARG A 15 -12.88 26.74 -40.69
N THR A 16 -12.48 26.29 -41.86
CA THR A 16 -13.28 25.43 -42.72
C THR A 16 -13.09 23.94 -42.52
N GLY A 17 -11.97 23.53 -41.86
CA GLY A 17 -11.56 22.14 -41.74
C GLY A 17 -11.20 21.50 -43.11
N SER A 18 -10.82 22.29 -44.12
CA SER A 18 -10.64 21.82 -45.48
C SER A 18 -9.41 20.95 -45.71
N SER A 19 -8.42 20.97 -44.81
CA SER A 19 -7.18 20.21 -44.94
C SER A 19 -6.70 19.66 -43.58
N PRO A 20 -7.45 18.72 -42.99
CA PRO A 20 -7.18 18.29 -41.61
C PRO A 20 -5.86 17.54 -41.42
N LEU A 21 -5.22 17.10 -42.50
CA LEU A 21 -3.88 16.46 -42.43
C LEU A 21 -2.76 17.50 -42.36
N LEU A 22 -2.90 18.64 -43.02
CA LEU A 22 -1.90 19.72 -43.02
C LEU A 22 -2.16 20.77 -41.94
N TYR A 23 -3.43 21.01 -41.64
CA TYR A 23 -3.90 21.93 -40.61
C TYR A 23 -4.80 21.20 -39.63
N PRO A 24 -4.22 20.32 -38.80
CA PRO A 24 -4.98 19.50 -37.87
C PRO A 24 -5.56 20.35 -36.71
N ASP A 25 -6.72 19.93 -36.24
CA ASP A 25 -7.32 20.43 -35.00
C ASP A 25 -7.84 19.22 -34.19
N VAL A 26 -6.94 18.56 -33.47
CA VAL A 26 -7.21 17.30 -32.81
C VAL A 26 -7.59 17.55 -31.36
N ASN A 27 -8.78 17.09 -30.98
CA ASN A 27 -9.16 17.00 -29.58
C ASN A 27 -8.64 15.68 -28.96
N TRP A 28 -7.43 15.70 -28.41
CA TRP A 28 -6.78 14.53 -27.85
C TRP A 28 -7.60 13.87 -26.74
N THR A 29 -8.39 14.64 -25.98
CA THR A 29 -9.27 14.11 -24.95
C THR A 29 -10.38 13.25 -25.59
N ASP A 30 -11.01 13.73 -26.65
CA ASP A 30 -12.06 12.98 -27.34
C ASP A 30 -11.49 11.77 -28.09
N GLU A 31 -10.26 11.86 -28.61
CA GLU A 31 -9.62 10.72 -29.25
C GLU A 31 -9.26 9.61 -28.27
N MET A 32 -8.80 9.93 -27.07
CA MET A 32 -8.25 8.97 -26.14
C MET A 32 -9.22 8.52 -25.05
N MET A 33 -10.17 9.36 -24.65
CA MET A 33 -10.97 9.12 -23.44
C MET A 33 -12.43 8.78 -23.76
N ARG A 34 -13.00 7.91 -22.97
CA ARG A 34 -14.44 7.63 -22.93
C ARG A 34 -15.14 8.63 -22.04
N SER A 35 -16.35 8.97 -22.34
CA SER A 35 -17.21 9.77 -21.45
C SER A 35 -17.59 9.03 -20.15
N LEU A 36 -17.62 7.70 -20.16
CA LEU A 36 -17.97 6.85 -19.02
C LEU A 36 -17.04 5.65 -18.92
N SER A 37 -16.64 5.31 -17.71
CA SER A 37 -15.88 4.10 -17.38
C SER A 37 -16.74 3.14 -16.58
N PRO A 38 -17.03 1.93 -17.08
CA PRO A 38 -17.76 0.95 -16.30
C PRO A 38 -16.88 0.39 -15.17
N VAL A 39 -17.43 0.43 -13.96
CA VAL A 39 -16.85 -0.24 -12.78
C VAL A 39 -17.86 -1.24 -12.25
N ALA A 40 -17.50 -2.52 -12.24
CA ALA A 40 -18.33 -3.57 -11.68
C ALA A 40 -17.80 -3.99 -10.31
N ASN A 41 -18.66 -3.91 -9.30
CA ASN A 41 -18.39 -4.36 -7.95
C ASN A 41 -19.29 -5.54 -7.61
N TYR A 42 -18.68 -6.63 -7.16
CA TYR A 42 -19.37 -7.84 -6.71
C TYR A 42 -19.14 -8.01 -5.22
N HIS A 43 -20.18 -8.27 -4.48
CA HIS A 43 -20.10 -8.52 -3.06
C HIS A 43 -21.05 -9.65 -2.68
N LEU A 44 -20.47 -10.73 -2.16
CA LEU A 44 -21.22 -11.87 -1.67
C LEU A 44 -20.76 -12.21 -0.25
N THR A 45 -21.72 -12.33 0.66
CA THR A 45 -21.45 -12.79 2.03
C THR A 45 -22.36 -13.95 2.38
N ALA A 46 -21.80 -14.93 3.08
CA ALA A 46 -22.56 -15.99 3.71
C ALA A 46 -22.14 -16.12 5.17
N ARG A 47 -23.10 -16.19 6.05
CA ARG A 47 -22.87 -16.39 7.49
C ARG A 47 -23.89 -17.32 8.06
N GLY A 48 -23.48 -18.11 9.02
CA GLY A 48 -24.37 -19.03 9.69
C GLY A 48 -23.66 -19.78 10.82
N GLY A 49 -24.35 -20.73 11.37
CA GLY A 49 -23.74 -21.59 12.37
C GLY A 49 -24.76 -22.23 13.30
N SER A 50 -24.21 -22.99 14.19
CA SER A 50 -24.88 -23.67 15.30
C SER A 50 -24.21 -23.27 16.62
N GLN A 51 -24.57 -23.95 17.70
CA GLN A 51 -23.85 -23.80 18.97
C GLN A 51 -22.40 -24.31 18.92
N THR A 52 -22.09 -25.21 17.97
CA THR A 52 -20.78 -25.85 17.84
C THR A 52 -19.92 -25.18 16.77
N VAL A 53 -20.49 -24.75 15.65
CA VAL A 53 -19.77 -24.17 14.53
C VAL A 53 -20.40 -22.85 14.15
N LYS A 54 -19.58 -21.83 13.97
CA LYS A 54 -19.97 -20.53 13.40
C LYS A 54 -19.07 -20.24 12.21
N TYR A 55 -19.63 -19.71 11.14
CA TYR A 55 -18.85 -19.36 9.97
C TYR A 55 -19.29 -18.03 9.36
N PHE A 56 -18.33 -17.39 8.75
CA PHE A 56 -18.51 -16.22 7.91
C PHE A 56 -17.65 -16.36 6.66
N MET A 57 -18.23 -16.13 5.49
CA MET A 57 -17.55 -16.16 4.22
C MET A 57 -17.83 -14.84 3.50
N LEU A 58 -16.80 -14.30 2.86
CA LEU A 58 -16.85 -13.09 2.04
C LEU A 58 -16.18 -13.37 0.72
N PHE A 59 -16.84 -13.00 -0.36
CA PHE A 59 -16.23 -12.80 -1.67
C PHE A 59 -16.51 -11.37 -2.13
N ASN A 60 -15.48 -10.68 -2.59
CA ASN A 60 -15.59 -9.35 -3.17
C ASN A 60 -14.77 -9.30 -4.45
N GLY A 61 -15.34 -8.73 -5.51
CA GLY A 61 -14.68 -8.54 -6.79
C GLY A 61 -14.87 -7.12 -7.30
N VAL A 62 -13.82 -6.56 -7.89
CA VAL A 62 -13.84 -5.27 -8.59
C VAL A 62 -13.24 -5.46 -9.96
N ASN A 63 -13.93 -4.99 -10.99
CA ASN A 63 -13.42 -4.87 -12.34
C ASN A 63 -13.57 -3.42 -12.80
N ASN A 64 -12.48 -2.82 -13.28
CA ASN A 64 -12.44 -1.47 -13.81
C ASN A 64 -11.67 -1.47 -15.13
N THR A 65 -12.26 -0.94 -16.19
CA THR A 65 -11.65 -0.84 -17.52
C THR A 65 -10.99 0.50 -17.80
N GLY A 66 -11.05 1.43 -16.85
CA GLY A 66 -10.48 2.78 -16.99
C GLY A 66 -11.23 3.69 -17.95
N LEU A 67 -10.74 4.92 -18.08
CA LEU A 67 -11.33 5.94 -18.95
C LEU A 67 -10.74 5.98 -20.35
N PHE A 68 -9.58 5.37 -20.60
CA PHE A 68 -9.01 5.35 -21.94
C PHE A 68 -9.85 4.47 -22.87
N LYS A 69 -10.05 4.93 -24.10
CA LYS A 69 -10.66 4.14 -25.17
C LYS A 69 -9.81 2.89 -25.44
N ASP A 70 -10.44 1.84 -25.90
CA ASP A 70 -9.76 0.65 -26.41
C ASP A 70 -9.72 0.77 -27.94
N PRO A 71 -8.62 1.24 -28.53
CA PRO A 71 -8.53 1.30 -29.99
C PRO A 71 -8.54 -0.13 -30.55
N GLU A 72 -9.25 -0.34 -31.63
CA GLU A 72 -9.31 -1.64 -32.32
C GLU A 72 -7.91 -2.10 -32.79
N THR A 73 -7.04 -1.15 -33.06
CA THR A 73 -5.65 -1.37 -33.51
C THR A 73 -4.67 -1.77 -32.40
N ALA A 74 -5.03 -1.64 -31.13
CA ALA A 74 -4.16 -1.98 -30.00
C ALA A 74 -3.87 -3.49 -29.83
N ALA A 75 -4.49 -4.34 -30.65
CA ALA A 75 -4.47 -5.79 -30.44
C ALA A 75 -3.07 -6.43 -30.59
N GLU A 76 -2.16 -5.83 -31.33
CA GLU A 76 -0.85 -6.42 -31.63
C GLU A 76 0.19 -6.11 -30.55
N TYR A 77 0.26 -4.87 -30.08
CA TYR A 77 1.33 -4.41 -29.21
C TYR A 77 0.84 -3.89 -27.84
N GLY A 78 -0.38 -3.37 -27.79
CA GLY A 78 -0.97 -2.81 -26.59
C GLY A 78 -1.93 -3.76 -25.90
N LYS A 79 -2.08 -3.65 -24.60
CA LYS A 79 -3.17 -4.25 -23.83
C LYS A 79 -4.07 -3.14 -23.28
N LYS A 80 -5.38 -3.41 -23.36
CA LYS A 80 -6.39 -2.53 -22.78
C LYS A 80 -6.11 -2.28 -21.30
N TYR A 81 -6.28 -1.04 -20.86
CA TYR A 81 -6.26 -0.76 -19.45
C TYR A 81 -7.32 -1.59 -18.73
N ARG A 82 -6.89 -2.34 -17.75
CA ARG A 82 -7.78 -3.20 -16.96
C ARG A 82 -7.22 -3.35 -15.55
N TYR A 83 -8.10 -3.20 -14.59
CA TYR A 83 -7.86 -3.54 -13.21
C TYR A 83 -8.91 -4.52 -12.74
N SER A 84 -8.48 -5.65 -12.22
CA SER A 84 -9.34 -6.67 -11.64
C SER A 84 -8.77 -7.10 -10.30
N ARG A 85 -9.60 -7.11 -9.26
CA ARG A 85 -9.23 -7.61 -7.95
C ARG A 85 -10.34 -8.46 -7.37
N TYR A 86 -10.00 -9.64 -6.93
CA TYR A 86 -10.90 -10.56 -6.26
C TYR A 86 -10.35 -10.89 -4.89
N ASN A 87 -11.16 -10.71 -3.86
CA ASN A 87 -10.82 -11.02 -2.49
C ASN A 87 -11.76 -12.11 -1.98
N PHE A 88 -11.23 -13.03 -1.21
CA PHE A 88 -12.02 -13.99 -0.46
C PHE A 88 -11.55 -14.01 1.00
N ARG A 89 -12.47 -14.27 1.90
CA ARG A 89 -12.18 -14.48 3.32
C ARG A 89 -13.18 -15.44 3.93
N THR A 90 -12.68 -16.37 4.70
CA THR A 90 -13.48 -17.31 5.47
C THR A 90 -13.00 -17.30 6.92
N ASN A 91 -13.92 -17.13 7.85
CA ASN A 91 -13.68 -17.27 9.28
C ASN A 91 -14.56 -18.43 9.75
N VAL A 92 -13.99 -19.36 10.47
CA VAL A 92 -14.71 -20.50 11.05
C VAL A 92 -14.30 -20.65 12.51
N ASP A 93 -15.27 -20.61 13.42
CA ASP A 93 -15.07 -20.92 14.84
C ASP A 93 -15.75 -22.24 15.14
N VAL A 94 -15.00 -23.17 15.71
CA VAL A 94 -15.47 -24.49 16.09
C VAL A 94 -15.26 -24.71 17.58
N ARG A 95 -16.34 -24.99 18.31
CA ARG A 95 -16.27 -25.41 19.70
C ARG A 95 -15.90 -26.90 19.75
N LEU A 96 -14.63 -27.18 20.01
CA LEU A 96 -14.11 -28.56 20.08
C LEU A 96 -14.56 -29.28 21.33
N THR A 97 -14.62 -28.57 22.45
CA THR A 97 -15.15 -29.05 23.75
C THR A 97 -16.03 -27.97 24.35
N GLN A 98 -16.55 -28.19 25.55
CA GLN A 98 -17.31 -27.17 26.30
C GLN A 98 -16.44 -25.93 26.62
N ARG A 99 -15.10 -26.03 26.55
CA ARG A 99 -14.15 -25.00 26.96
C ARG A 99 -13.18 -24.60 25.84
N LEU A 100 -12.85 -25.53 24.93
CA LEU A 100 -11.90 -25.29 23.87
C LEU A 100 -12.62 -24.88 22.60
N THR A 101 -12.26 -23.71 22.09
CA THR A 101 -12.70 -23.21 20.78
C THR A 101 -11.50 -23.05 19.86
N ALA A 102 -11.62 -23.54 18.63
CA ALA A 102 -10.66 -23.33 17.56
C ALA A 102 -11.23 -22.33 16.54
N GLY A 103 -10.48 -21.28 16.25
CA GLY A 103 -10.78 -20.32 15.20
C GLY A 103 -9.83 -20.52 14.02
N LEU A 104 -10.37 -20.54 12.81
CA LEU A 104 -9.62 -20.57 11.56
C LEU A 104 -10.01 -19.38 10.70
N ILE A 105 -9.01 -18.67 10.22
CA ILE A 105 -9.19 -17.59 9.24
C ILE A 105 -8.36 -17.95 8.01
N ILE A 106 -8.98 -17.96 6.85
CA ILE A 106 -8.31 -18.09 5.56
C ILE A 106 -8.80 -16.96 4.68
N GLY A 107 -7.88 -16.25 4.05
CA GLY A 107 -8.20 -15.19 3.14
C GLY A 107 -7.13 -15.00 2.09
N GLY A 108 -7.47 -14.23 1.09
CA GLY A 108 -6.53 -13.88 0.06
C GLY A 108 -7.10 -12.96 -0.98
N SER A 109 -6.24 -12.48 -1.85
CA SER A 109 -6.64 -11.70 -3.01
C SER A 109 -5.82 -12.05 -4.23
N VAL A 110 -6.49 -11.95 -5.38
CA VAL A 110 -5.92 -12.00 -6.71
C VAL A 110 -6.12 -10.65 -7.35
N GLU A 111 -5.05 -10.01 -7.78
CA GLU A 111 -5.07 -8.70 -8.41
C GLU A 111 -4.33 -8.76 -9.73
N ASP A 112 -4.98 -8.33 -10.81
CA ASP A 112 -4.39 -8.22 -12.13
C ASP A 112 -4.63 -6.81 -12.66
N LYS A 113 -3.56 -6.13 -13.08
CA LYS A 113 -3.60 -4.79 -13.66
C LYS A 113 -2.80 -4.79 -14.95
N TYR A 114 -3.38 -4.22 -15.99
CA TYR A 114 -2.72 -3.92 -17.25
C TYR A 114 -2.75 -2.42 -17.48
N THR A 115 -1.61 -1.84 -17.85
CA THR A 115 -1.50 -0.43 -18.25
C THR A 115 -0.72 -0.35 -19.56
N PRO A 116 -0.90 0.73 -20.33
CA PRO A 116 -0.04 1.01 -21.50
C PRO A 116 1.45 1.06 -21.13
N GLY A 117 2.31 0.77 -22.06
CA GLY A 117 3.76 0.65 -21.86
C GLY A 117 4.52 1.95 -21.58
N ILE A 118 3.84 3.10 -21.63
CA ILE A 118 4.47 4.40 -21.41
C ILE A 118 4.88 4.62 -19.95
N SER A 119 4.08 4.11 -19.00
CA SER A 119 4.32 4.27 -17.56
C SER A 119 3.44 3.37 -16.72
N GLU A 120 3.86 3.16 -15.47
CA GLU A 120 3.03 2.56 -14.41
C GLU A 120 1.83 3.44 -14.02
N SER A 121 1.88 4.73 -14.35
CA SER A 121 0.90 5.74 -13.96
C SER A 121 0.08 6.22 -15.16
N ALA A 122 -1.23 6.26 -15.02
CA ALA A 122 -2.12 6.90 -16.01
C ALA A 122 -1.81 8.41 -16.18
N TRP A 123 -1.16 9.04 -15.20
CA TRP A 123 -0.76 10.45 -15.25
C TRP A 123 0.16 10.76 -16.44
N ASN A 124 1.09 9.87 -16.79
CA ASN A 124 1.98 10.11 -17.93
C ASN A 124 1.23 10.16 -19.28
N LEU A 125 0.13 9.39 -19.42
CA LEU A 125 -0.73 9.51 -20.62
C LEU A 125 -1.56 10.79 -20.58
N ILE A 126 -2.06 11.20 -19.43
CA ILE A 126 -2.81 12.45 -19.25
C ILE A 126 -1.88 13.65 -19.51
N ASP A 127 -0.67 13.61 -18.97
CA ASP A 127 0.34 14.66 -19.20
C ASP A 127 0.71 14.75 -20.68
N CYS A 128 0.94 13.61 -21.35
CA CYS A 128 1.20 13.54 -22.78
C CYS A 128 0.02 14.13 -23.58
N MET A 129 -1.20 13.69 -23.29
CA MET A 129 -2.43 14.19 -23.92
C MET A 129 -2.61 15.71 -23.75
N SER A 130 -2.29 16.23 -22.56
CA SER A 130 -2.47 17.65 -22.21
C SER A 130 -1.37 18.56 -22.74
N SER A 131 -0.18 18.02 -23.01
CA SER A 131 0.98 18.78 -23.47
C SER A 131 1.06 18.95 -24.99
N VAL A 132 0.36 18.11 -25.76
CA VAL A 132 0.36 18.17 -27.22
C VAL A 132 -0.70 19.16 -27.71
N PRO A 133 -0.32 20.25 -28.41
CA PRO A 133 -1.27 21.19 -29.01
C PRO A 133 -2.18 20.50 -30.03
N SER A 134 -3.42 20.96 -30.15
CA SER A 134 -4.42 20.41 -31.09
C SER A 134 -3.96 20.50 -32.56
N ASN A 135 -3.14 21.48 -32.87
CA ASN A 135 -2.65 21.76 -34.21
C ASN A 135 -1.22 21.25 -34.50
N ALA A 136 -0.67 20.41 -33.58
CA ALA A 136 0.71 19.95 -33.75
C ALA A 136 0.88 18.96 -34.92
N PHE A 137 -0.04 18.02 -35.05
CA PHE A 137 -0.08 17.00 -36.11
C PHE A 137 -1.44 16.25 -36.07
N PRO A 138 -1.83 15.60 -37.20
CA PRO A 138 -3.06 14.75 -37.22
C PRO A 138 -2.85 13.48 -36.40
N VAL A 139 -3.93 12.83 -36.02
CA VAL A 139 -3.87 11.52 -35.28
C VAL A 139 -3.07 10.50 -36.09
N PHE A 140 -3.36 10.41 -37.41
CA PHE A 140 -2.61 9.59 -38.36
C PHE A 140 -2.22 10.43 -39.54
N ALA A 141 -0.97 10.33 -39.96
CA ALA A 141 -0.44 10.96 -41.18
C ALA A 141 -0.93 10.21 -42.45
N ALA A 142 -1.00 8.89 -42.37
CA ALA A 142 -1.62 7.95 -43.30
C ALA A 142 -2.04 6.69 -42.56
N GLU A 143 -2.67 5.73 -43.24
CA GLU A 143 -3.06 4.45 -42.64
C GLU A 143 -1.83 3.76 -42.04
N GLY A 144 -1.91 3.42 -40.75
CA GLY A 144 -0.81 2.80 -39.98
C GLY A 144 0.38 3.72 -39.67
N MET A 145 0.29 5.03 -39.98
CA MET A 145 1.34 6.00 -39.73
C MET A 145 0.90 7.01 -38.65
N PRO A 146 1.26 6.82 -37.40
CA PRO A 146 0.92 7.77 -36.34
C PRO A 146 1.51 9.15 -36.62
N GLY A 147 0.70 10.21 -36.46
CA GLY A 147 1.20 11.58 -36.57
C GLY A 147 2.16 11.91 -35.44
N GLY A 148 3.11 12.80 -35.65
CA GLY A 148 4.06 13.24 -34.62
C GLY A 148 5.28 13.91 -35.23
N ASN A 149 6.05 14.62 -34.40
CA ASN A 149 7.24 15.32 -34.81
C ASN A 149 8.40 15.14 -33.82
N SER A 150 9.48 15.86 -33.97
CA SER A 150 10.64 15.77 -33.09
C SER A 150 10.36 16.32 -31.69
N MET A 151 9.36 17.20 -31.53
CA MET A 151 9.03 17.87 -30.26
C MET A 151 7.96 17.12 -29.45
N TYR A 152 6.94 16.60 -30.13
CA TYR A 152 5.81 15.96 -29.49
C TYR A 152 5.60 14.52 -29.98
N VAL A 153 5.28 13.64 -29.06
CA VAL A 153 4.85 12.26 -29.33
C VAL A 153 3.35 12.20 -29.53
N ASN A 154 2.87 11.19 -30.25
CA ASN A 154 1.44 10.99 -30.46
C ASN A 154 0.79 10.35 -29.23
N PRO A 155 -0.15 11.03 -28.52
CA PRO A 155 -0.76 10.48 -27.32
C PRO A 155 -1.52 9.18 -27.57
N LEU A 156 -2.21 9.03 -28.71
CA LEU A 156 -2.91 7.81 -29.06
C LEU A 156 -1.94 6.66 -29.35
N ALA A 157 -0.85 6.93 -30.06
CA ALA A 157 0.17 5.93 -30.35
C ALA A 157 0.93 5.50 -29.06
N GLU A 158 1.15 6.40 -28.12
CA GLU A 158 1.67 6.04 -26.79
C GLU A 158 0.72 5.07 -26.05
N LEU A 159 -0.58 5.20 -26.24
CA LEU A 159 -1.57 4.28 -25.69
C LEU A 159 -1.59 2.93 -26.40
N THR A 160 -1.36 2.90 -27.74
CA THR A 160 -1.64 1.73 -28.58
C THR A 160 -0.41 0.99 -29.05
N GLU A 161 0.68 1.72 -29.37
CA GLU A 161 1.88 1.19 -30.01
C GLU A 161 3.03 0.92 -29.03
N ARG A 162 3.04 1.57 -27.88
CA ARG A 162 4.14 1.54 -26.93
C ARG A 162 4.32 0.20 -26.21
N GLY A 163 3.33 -0.69 -26.29
CA GLY A 163 3.31 -1.95 -25.57
C GLY A 163 2.48 -1.90 -24.27
N TYR A 164 2.84 -2.71 -23.28
CA TYR A 164 2.06 -2.80 -22.04
C TYR A 164 2.90 -3.15 -20.83
N ILE A 165 2.37 -2.80 -19.67
CA ILE A 165 2.88 -3.19 -18.37
C ILE A 165 1.79 -4.02 -17.68
N SER A 166 2.17 -5.18 -17.17
CA SER A 166 1.27 -6.04 -16.40
C SER A 166 1.75 -6.24 -14.98
N TYR A 167 0.82 -6.18 -14.05
CA TYR A 167 1.01 -6.49 -12.64
C TYR A 167 0.14 -7.65 -12.24
N ASN A 168 0.72 -8.61 -11.53
CA ASN A 168 -0.01 -9.73 -10.95
C ASN A 168 0.29 -9.75 -9.45
N GLY A 169 -0.68 -9.33 -8.64
CA GLY A 169 -0.62 -9.31 -7.19
C GLY A 169 -1.33 -10.52 -6.59
N ARG A 170 -0.73 -11.13 -5.58
CA ARG A 170 -1.31 -12.26 -4.84
C ARG A 170 -1.10 -12.03 -3.36
N THR A 171 -2.16 -12.18 -2.58
CA THR A 171 -2.08 -12.13 -1.12
C THR A 171 -2.65 -13.43 -0.57
N ALA A 172 -1.98 -14.02 0.39
CA ALA A 172 -2.47 -15.16 1.15
C ALA A 172 -2.41 -14.85 2.65
N GLN A 173 -3.47 -15.18 3.36
CA GLN A 173 -3.60 -14.97 4.79
C GLN A 173 -4.16 -16.24 5.41
N ALA A 174 -3.53 -16.71 6.48
CA ALA A 174 -4.03 -17.82 7.28
C ALA A 174 -3.79 -17.55 8.76
N ALA A 175 -4.77 -17.84 9.60
CA ALA A 175 -4.59 -17.76 11.03
C ALA A 175 -5.34 -18.91 11.71
N ILE A 176 -4.70 -19.50 12.68
CA ILE A 176 -5.30 -20.49 13.58
C ILE A 176 -5.18 -19.95 14.99
N ARG A 177 -6.28 -19.98 15.73
CA ARG A 177 -6.32 -19.60 17.15
C ARG A 177 -7.05 -20.66 17.95
N LEU A 178 -6.45 -21.09 19.04
CA LEU A 178 -7.07 -21.93 20.04
C LEU A 178 -7.35 -21.08 21.28
N THR A 179 -8.53 -21.19 21.83
CA THR A 179 -8.93 -20.49 23.07
C THR A 179 -9.54 -21.49 24.03
N GLU A 180 -8.94 -21.61 25.20
CA GLU A 180 -9.41 -22.47 26.29
C GLU A 180 -9.94 -21.62 27.44
N ASP A 181 -11.16 -21.91 27.88
CA ASP A 181 -11.72 -21.40 29.14
C ASP A 181 -11.12 -22.18 30.31
N LEU A 182 -10.31 -21.52 31.11
CA LEU A 182 -9.66 -22.07 32.31
C LEU A 182 -10.51 -21.85 33.58
N GLY A 183 -11.79 -21.72 33.43
CA GLY A 183 -12.76 -21.54 34.55
C GLY A 183 -12.72 -22.63 35.62
N LEU A 184 -12.12 -23.79 35.35
CA LEU A 184 -11.81 -24.82 36.35
C LEU A 184 -10.75 -24.38 37.36
N ILE A 185 -9.78 -23.57 36.92
CA ILE A 185 -8.72 -23.03 37.78
C ILE A 185 -9.29 -21.85 38.55
N THR A 186 -9.84 -20.89 37.81
CA THR A 186 -10.58 -19.75 38.39
C THR A 186 -11.53 -19.15 37.34
N LYS A 187 -12.75 -18.80 37.80
CA LYS A 187 -13.76 -18.19 36.92
C LYS A 187 -13.22 -16.90 36.29
N GLY A 188 -13.41 -16.77 34.99
CA GLY A 188 -12.97 -15.61 34.23
C GLY A 188 -11.55 -15.70 33.66
N LEU A 189 -10.82 -16.80 33.88
CA LEU A 189 -9.51 -17.04 33.32
C LEU A 189 -9.65 -17.73 31.95
N SER A 190 -8.91 -17.28 30.97
CA SER A 190 -8.83 -17.89 29.64
C SER A 190 -7.40 -17.82 29.08
N LEU A 191 -7.03 -18.80 28.28
CA LEU A 191 -5.78 -18.86 27.55
C LEU A 191 -6.09 -18.93 26.05
N SER A 192 -5.46 -18.08 25.25
CA SER A 192 -5.51 -18.21 23.81
C SER A 192 -4.09 -18.27 23.23
N ALA A 193 -3.91 -19.10 22.22
CA ALA A 193 -2.67 -19.19 21.44
C ALA A 193 -3.02 -19.19 19.97
N GLY A 194 -2.23 -18.51 19.16
CA GLY A 194 -2.47 -18.38 17.72
C GLY A 194 -1.21 -18.22 16.92
N ILE A 195 -1.33 -18.63 15.65
CA ILE A 195 -0.32 -18.43 14.61
C ILE A 195 -1.02 -17.73 13.48
N ASN A 196 -0.40 -16.65 12.99
CA ASN A 196 -0.86 -15.87 11.85
C ASN A 196 0.23 -15.93 10.78
N PHE A 197 -0.17 -16.20 9.56
CA PHE A 197 0.68 -16.16 8.39
C PHE A 197 0.08 -15.22 7.35
N ASN A 198 0.87 -14.26 6.90
CA ASN A 198 0.53 -13.35 5.84
C ASN A 198 1.62 -13.41 4.77
N SER A 199 1.23 -13.42 3.53
CA SER A 199 2.16 -13.36 2.39
C SER A 199 1.58 -12.48 1.31
N TRP A 200 2.43 -11.68 0.73
CA TRP A 200 2.13 -10.88 -0.44
C TRP A 200 3.22 -11.08 -1.48
N PHE A 201 2.79 -11.25 -2.71
CA PHE A 201 3.65 -11.40 -3.87
C PHE A 201 3.12 -10.53 -5.00
N ARG A 202 4.01 -9.85 -5.70
CA ARG A 202 3.69 -9.11 -6.93
C ARG A 202 4.75 -9.41 -7.98
N SER A 203 4.34 -9.89 -9.14
CA SER A 203 5.15 -9.90 -10.35
C SER A 203 4.81 -8.70 -11.22
N TYR A 204 5.81 -8.23 -11.93
CA TYR A 204 5.75 -7.11 -12.84
C TYR A 204 6.41 -7.52 -14.16
N SER A 205 5.74 -7.30 -15.27
CA SER A 205 6.30 -7.52 -16.61
C SER A 205 6.11 -6.25 -17.42
N ASN A 206 7.20 -5.72 -17.93
CA ASN A 206 7.20 -4.56 -18.80
C ASN A 206 7.58 -5.03 -20.22
N LYS A 207 6.66 -4.86 -21.16
CA LYS A 207 6.85 -5.16 -22.58
C LYS A 207 6.62 -3.89 -23.36
N THR A 208 7.70 -3.25 -23.81
CA THR A 208 7.65 -1.97 -24.53
C THR A 208 8.40 -2.02 -25.84
N ARG A 209 8.04 -1.12 -26.75
CA ARG A 209 8.70 -0.89 -28.03
C ARG A 209 8.77 0.60 -28.33
N ASN A 210 9.64 0.97 -29.24
CA ASN A 210 9.57 2.25 -29.91
C ASN A 210 8.73 2.11 -31.19
N TYR A 211 8.15 3.21 -31.63
CA TYR A 211 7.38 3.29 -32.87
C TYR A 211 7.80 4.54 -33.68
N ALA A 212 7.73 4.44 -35.01
CA ALA A 212 7.92 5.56 -35.91
C ALA A 212 6.69 6.47 -35.90
N ARG A 213 6.90 7.78 -35.97
CA ARG A 213 5.86 8.79 -36.09
C ARG A 213 6.18 9.72 -37.25
N TYR A 214 5.16 10.31 -37.83
CA TYR A 214 5.29 10.98 -39.12
C TYR A 214 4.73 12.41 -39.07
N GLU A 215 5.50 13.37 -39.52
CA GLU A 215 5.09 14.74 -39.74
C GLU A 215 4.82 14.95 -41.23
N ILE A 216 3.68 15.57 -41.56
CA ILE A 216 3.28 15.85 -42.93
C ILE A 216 3.75 17.26 -43.30
N THR A 217 4.53 17.36 -44.37
CA THR A 217 4.94 18.62 -44.96
C THR A 217 4.69 18.64 -46.47
N LYS A 218 4.81 19.78 -47.09
CA LYS A 218 4.86 19.89 -48.55
C LYS A 218 6.26 20.27 -49.00
N ASP A 219 6.72 19.64 -50.07
CA ASP A 219 7.97 20.07 -50.72
C ASP A 219 7.77 21.31 -51.60
N ASP A 220 8.85 21.78 -52.24
CA ASP A 220 8.85 22.95 -53.12
C ASP A 220 7.96 22.76 -54.37
N SER A 221 7.62 21.52 -54.74
CA SER A 221 6.70 21.18 -55.85
C SER A 221 5.25 21.09 -55.43
N GLY A 222 5.00 21.18 -54.12
CA GLY A 222 3.65 21.04 -53.51
C GLY A 222 3.21 19.59 -53.27
N GLU A 223 4.12 18.61 -53.45
CA GLU A 223 3.85 17.22 -53.12
C GLU A 223 3.93 16.97 -51.63
N THR A 224 3.14 15.99 -51.15
CA THR A 224 3.12 15.63 -49.73
C THR A 224 4.34 14.79 -49.37
N VAL A 225 5.08 15.23 -48.36
CA VAL A 225 6.24 14.50 -47.82
C VAL A 225 5.95 14.06 -46.37
N TYR A 226 6.32 12.82 -46.08
CA TYR A 226 6.20 12.23 -44.74
C TYR A 226 7.58 12.19 -44.10
N ASN A 227 7.81 13.05 -43.14
CA ASN A 227 9.06 13.10 -42.37
C ASN A 227 8.97 12.16 -41.16
N MET A 228 9.73 11.07 -41.21
CA MET A 228 9.75 10.07 -40.13
C MET A 228 10.65 10.52 -38.98
N THR A 229 10.16 10.34 -37.77
CA THR A 229 10.90 10.52 -36.53
C THR A 229 10.77 9.24 -35.68
N GLY A 230 11.91 8.73 -35.22
CA GLY A 230 11.96 7.46 -34.48
C GLY A 230 12.01 6.24 -35.41
N GLU A 231 11.92 5.06 -34.85
CA GLU A 231 11.94 3.80 -35.59
C GLU A 231 11.05 2.76 -34.92
N ASP A 232 10.53 1.85 -35.71
CA ASP A 232 9.79 0.70 -35.18
C ASP A 232 10.74 -0.35 -34.64
N THR A 233 10.57 -0.73 -33.39
CA THR A 233 11.34 -1.82 -32.77
C THR A 233 10.44 -3.01 -32.41
N ALA A 234 11.05 -4.17 -32.26
CA ALA A 234 10.33 -5.32 -31.72
C ALA A 234 9.91 -5.08 -30.26
N LEU A 235 8.79 -5.67 -29.87
CA LEU A 235 8.34 -5.65 -28.49
C LEU A 235 9.38 -6.37 -27.61
N SER A 236 9.98 -5.67 -26.68
CA SER A 236 11.02 -6.19 -25.78
C SER A 236 10.77 -5.73 -24.35
N GLY A 237 11.44 -6.34 -23.40
CA GLY A 237 11.38 -5.94 -22.02
C GLY A 237 11.63 -7.11 -21.09
N ASP A 238 11.95 -6.77 -19.85
CA ASP A 238 12.25 -7.74 -18.81
C ASP A 238 10.97 -8.35 -18.24
N GLU A 239 10.97 -9.65 -18.14
CA GLU A 239 10.09 -10.33 -17.20
C GLU A 239 10.76 -10.27 -15.84
N SER A 240 10.08 -9.62 -14.92
CA SER A 240 10.32 -9.69 -13.50
C SER A 240 11.12 -8.60 -12.82
N SER A 241 10.45 -7.75 -12.15
CA SER A 241 10.77 -7.53 -10.75
C SER A 241 9.67 -8.18 -9.91
N SER A 242 9.96 -9.21 -9.17
CA SER A 242 9.04 -9.73 -8.18
C SER A 242 9.35 -9.05 -6.85
N SER A 243 8.35 -8.43 -6.26
CA SER A 243 8.40 -7.99 -4.87
C SER A 243 7.56 -8.96 -4.05
N GLN A 244 8.08 -9.35 -2.90
CA GLN A 244 7.35 -10.21 -1.98
C GLN A 244 7.72 -9.89 -0.53
N TRP A 245 6.79 -10.15 0.35
CA TRP A 245 7.05 -10.25 1.78
C TRP A 245 6.19 -11.36 2.37
N ARG A 246 6.65 -11.93 3.42
CA ARG A 246 5.91 -12.87 4.26
C ARG A 246 6.11 -12.50 5.72
N ASP A 247 5.07 -12.69 6.48
CA ASP A 247 5.01 -12.39 7.89
C ASP A 247 4.45 -13.59 8.64
N LEU A 248 5.17 -14.03 9.65
CA LEU A 248 4.76 -15.09 10.54
C LEU A 248 4.71 -14.55 11.96
N ALA A 249 3.51 -14.50 12.53
CA ALA A 249 3.33 -14.06 13.90
C ALA A 249 2.80 -15.19 14.78
N VAL A 250 3.38 -15.31 15.98
CA VAL A 250 2.92 -16.21 17.04
C VAL A 250 2.48 -15.37 18.23
N GLU A 251 1.30 -15.62 18.72
CA GLU A 251 0.77 -14.93 19.89
C GLU A 251 0.21 -15.89 20.92
N THR A 252 0.39 -15.54 22.19
CA THR A 252 -0.23 -16.24 23.30
C THR A 252 -0.75 -15.22 24.30
N THR A 253 -1.98 -15.34 24.73
CA THR A 253 -2.62 -14.41 25.66
C THR A 253 -3.27 -15.17 26.81
N LEU A 254 -2.88 -14.83 28.02
CA LEU A 254 -3.56 -15.25 29.25
C LEU A 254 -4.40 -14.07 29.72
N ALA A 255 -5.71 -14.22 29.78
CA ALA A 255 -6.63 -13.16 30.18
C ALA A 255 -7.49 -13.59 31.38
N TYR A 256 -7.73 -12.65 32.26
CA TYR A 256 -8.60 -12.79 33.41
C TYR A 256 -9.58 -11.64 33.46
N ASP A 257 -10.86 -11.94 33.62
CA ASP A 257 -11.91 -10.94 33.77
C ASP A 257 -12.96 -11.44 34.76
N ARG A 258 -13.18 -10.68 35.87
CA ARG A 258 -14.13 -11.09 36.87
C ARG A 258 -14.67 -9.93 37.67
N ILE A 259 -15.97 -10.05 38.05
CA ILE A 259 -16.66 -9.13 38.92
C ILE A 259 -16.88 -9.80 40.28
N PHE A 260 -16.49 -9.11 41.35
CA PHE A 260 -16.66 -9.50 42.76
C PHE A 260 -17.48 -8.43 43.49
N GLY A 261 -18.80 -8.56 43.50
CA GLY A 261 -19.67 -7.54 44.03
C GLY A 261 -19.51 -6.21 43.30
N LYS A 262 -18.92 -5.19 43.96
CA LYS A 262 -18.65 -3.88 43.36
C LYS A 262 -17.27 -3.76 42.68
N HIS A 263 -16.45 -4.80 42.77
CA HIS A 263 -15.09 -4.81 42.25
C HIS A 263 -15.06 -5.54 40.91
N HIS A 264 -14.60 -4.88 39.87
CA HIS A 264 -14.32 -5.47 38.57
C HIS A 264 -12.80 -5.47 38.37
N VAL A 265 -12.24 -6.64 38.14
CA VAL A 265 -10.81 -6.83 37.88
C VAL A 265 -10.64 -7.49 36.52
N SER A 266 -9.86 -6.88 35.66
CA SER A 266 -9.41 -7.55 34.44
C SER A 266 -7.87 -7.43 34.31
N ALA A 267 -7.25 -8.51 33.86
CA ALA A 267 -5.81 -8.53 33.60
C ALA A 267 -5.50 -9.36 32.34
N MET A 268 -4.47 -8.99 31.63
CA MET A 268 -4.02 -9.69 30.43
C MET A 268 -2.50 -9.70 30.39
N GLY A 269 -1.93 -10.88 30.20
CA GLY A 269 -0.54 -11.08 29.82
C GLY A 269 -0.47 -11.60 28.38
N ARG A 270 0.29 -10.97 27.51
CA ARG A 270 0.43 -11.37 26.12
C ARG A 270 1.90 -11.53 25.75
N PHE A 271 2.22 -12.64 25.12
CA PHE A 271 3.45 -12.86 24.37
C PHE A 271 3.18 -12.71 22.89
N ASN A 272 4.06 -12.06 22.15
CA ASN A 272 4.06 -12.02 20.69
C ASN A 272 5.47 -12.17 20.13
N TYR A 273 5.56 -12.90 19.05
CA TYR A 273 6.73 -13.01 18.19
C TYR A 273 6.30 -12.73 16.76
N ASP A 274 7.10 -11.99 16.03
CA ASP A 274 6.82 -11.53 14.69
C ASP A 274 8.10 -11.60 13.84
N ASP A 275 8.00 -12.25 12.68
CA ASP A 275 9.10 -12.47 11.71
C ASP A 275 8.60 -12.07 10.33
N CYS A 276 9.07 -10.93 9.84
CA CYS A 276 8.76 -10.42 8.51
C CYS A 276 9.98 -10.50 7.60
N THR A 277 9.86 -11.28 6.53
CA THR A 277 10.90 -11.44 5.49
C THR A 277 10.47 -10.72 4.21
N THR A 278 11.36 -9.93 3.63
CA THR A 278 11.15 -9.23 2.35
C THR A 278 12.00 -9.84 1.22
N SER A 279 11.67 -9.51 -0.03
CA SER A 279 12.37 -10.03 -1.22
C SER A 279 13.77 -9.43 -1.46
N SER A 280 14.16 -8.43 -0.69
CA SER A 280 15.41 -7.68 -0.91
C SER A 280 16.68 -8.41 -0.50
N GLY A 281 16.61 -9.67 -0.06
CA GLY A 281 17.76 -10.43 0.45
C GLY A 281 18.30 -9.93 1.80
N SER A 282 17.64 -8.97 2.42
CA SER A 282 17.96 -8.51 3.78
C SER A 282 17.53 -9.55 4.82
N LEU A 283 18.17 -9.46 5.98
CA LEU A 283 17.77 -10.27 7.14
C LEU A 283 16.31 -10.00 7.51
N PRO A 284 15.56 -10.99 8.02
CA PRO A 284 14.19 -10.80 8.49
C PRO A 284 14.10 -9.68 9.53
N TYR A 285 12.95 -9.02 9.60
CA TYR A 285 12.62 -8.10 10.68
C TYR A 285 11.98 -8.90 11.80
N MET A 286 12.65 -8.97 12.93
CA MET A 286 12.21 -9.79 14.06
C MET A 286 11.85 -8.92 15.26
N ASN A 287 10.64 -9.13 15.76
CA ASN A 287 10.14 -8.52 16.98
C ASN A 287 9.70 -9.60 17.97
N LEU A 288 10.02 -9.41 19.22
CA LEU A 288 9.58 -10.27 20.30
C LEU A 288 9.12 -9.41 21.47
N GLY A 289 7.98 -9.74 22.06
CA GLY A 289 7.46 -8.92 23.13
C GLY A 289 6.58 -9.62 24.13
N PHE A 290 6.56 -9.00 25.32
CA PHE A 290 5.59 -9.30 26.36
C PHE A 290 4.84 -8.01 26.68
N ALA A 291 3.51 -8.09 26.64
CA ALA A 291 2.65 -7.01 27.10
C ALA A 291 1.86 -7.49 28.33
N PHE A 292 1.67 -6.58 29.25
CA PHE A 292 0.82 -6.81 30.41
C PHE A 292 -0.14 -5.63 30.57
N SER A 293 -1.40 -5.93 30.93
CA SER A 293 -2.36 -4.91 31.37
C SER A 293 -3.15 -5.42 32.55
N ALA A 294 -3.48 -4.53 33.46
CA ALA A 294 -4.37 -4.79 34.59
C ALA A 294 -5.27 -3.58 34.78
N ASN A 295 -6.56 -3.85 34.88
CA ASN A 295 -7.59 -2.84 35.09
C ASN A 295 -8.40 -3.19 36.34
N TYR A 296 -8.70 -2.18 37.12
CA TYR A 296 -9.55 -2.29 38.29
C TYR A 296 -10.60 -1.19 38.28
N THR A 297 -11.84 -1.56 38.50
CA THR A 297 -12.96 -0.64 38.66
C THR A 297 -13.73 -0.96 39.92
N TYR A 298 -13.97 0.05 40.72
CA TYR A 298 -14.80 -0.05 41.91
C TYR A 298 -16.13 0.68 41.75
N ASP A 299 -17.24 -0.04 41.81
CA ASP A 299 -18.63 0.45 41.75
C ASP A 299 -18.94 1.36 40.53
N GLY A 300 -18.17 1.21 39.45
CA GLY A 300 -18.25 2.10 38.29
C GLY A 300 -17.82 3.54 38.57
N ARG A 301 -17.17 3.80 39.71
CA ARG A 301 -16.76 5.14 40.16
C ARG A 301 -15.26 5.37 40.04
N TYR A 302 -14.47 4.49 40.62
CA TYR A 302 -13.01 4.61 40.65
C TYR A 302 -12.40 3.59 39.71
N MET A 303 -11.47 4.04 38.88
CA MET A 303 -10.79 3.21 37.89
C MET A 303 -9.28 3.39 38.04
N ALA A 304 -8.56 2.29 37.94
CA ALA A 304 -7.11 2.27 37.87
C ALA A 304 -6.68 1.29 36.79
N GLU A 305 -5.70 1.69 36.00
CA GLU A 305 -5.12 0.87 34.94
C GLU A 305 -3.60 0.89 35.05
N PHE A 306 -3.00 -0.25 34.87
CA PHE A 306 -1.57 -0.39 34.69
C PHE A 306 -1.30 -1.20 33.44
N THR A 307 -0.44 -0.69 32.56
CA THR A 307 0.04 -1.40 31.38
C THR A 307 1.56 -1.38 31.33
N SER A 308 2.14 -2.41 30.75
CA SER A 308 3.56 -2.44 30.47
C SER A 308 3.86 -3.26 29.23
N GLY A 309 4.83 -2.79 28.44
CA GLY A 309 5.41 -3.52 27.33
C GLY A 309 6.90 -3.78 27.59
N TYR A 310 7.33 -5.00 27.30
CA TYR A 310 8.74 -5.37 27.26
C TYR A 310 9.02 -5.95 25.89
N TYR A 311 9.61 -5.14 24.99
CA TYR A 311 9.75 -5.46 23.58
C TYR A 311 11.23 -5.47 23.16
N GLY A 312 11.60 -6.46 22.36
CA GLY A 312 12.88 -6.59 21.70
C GLY A 312 12.75 -6.44 20.18
N ASN A 313 13.68 -5.71 19.59
CA ASN A 313 13.78 -5.52 18.14
C ASN A 313 15.21 -5.79 17.69
N ASP A 314 15.38 -6.51 16.59
CA ASP A 314 16.70 -6.91 16.08
C ASP A 314 17.52 -5.77 15.47
N ASN A 315 16.93 -4.61 15.24
CA ASN A 315 17.66 -3.39 14.82
C ASN A 315 18.66 -2.87 15.87
N PHE A 316 18.55 -3.34 17.12
CA PHE A 316 19.41 -2.92 18.20
C PHE A 316 20.42 -4.00 18.60
N PRO A 317 21.61 -3.61 19.12
CA PRO A 317 22.59 -4.57 19.62
C PRO A 317 22.01 -5.38 20.78
N SER A 318 22.54 -6.57 21.03
CA SER A 318 22.00 -7.53 22.01
C SER A 318 21.81 -6.94 23.42
N TYR A 319 22.71 -6.04 23.83
CA TYR A 319 22.67 -5.38 25.16
C TYR A 319 21.66 -4.23 25.25
N ALA A 320 21.18 -3.69 24.12
CA ALA A 320 20.19 -2.60 24.07
C ALA A 320 18.90 -3.00 23.32
N ARG A 321 18.77 -4.29 22.99
CA ARG A 321 17.67 -4.84 22.16
C ARG A 321 16.31 -4.67 22.79
N TYR A 322 16.21 -4.80 24.11
CA TYR A 322 14.93 -4.79 24.82
C TYR A 322 14.65 -3.45 25.48
N GLY A 323 13.43 -2.95 25.29
CA GLY A 323 12.92 -1.76 25.95
C GLY A 323 11.73 -2.11 26.86
N PHE A 324 11.65 -1.41 28.01
CA PHE A 324 10.54 -1.52 28.96
C PHE A 324 9.75 -0.22 28.96
N PHE A 325 8.41 -0.34 28.78
CA PHE A 325 7.50 0.78 28.54
C PHE A 325 6.29 0.66 29.47
N PRO A 326 6.38 1.12 30.73
CA PRO A 326 5.26 1.13 31.66
C PRO A 326 4.37 2.35 31.45
N ALA A 327 3.06 2.16 31.74
CA ALA A 327 2.09 3.25 31.79
C ALA A 327 1.06 2.97 32.88
N GLY A 328 0.53 4.04 33.46
CA GLY A 328 -0.54 3.98 34.44
C GLY A 328 -1.60 5.03 34.19
N ALA A 329 -2.85 4.71 34.50
CA ALA A 329 -3.97 5.62 34.41
C ALA A 329 -4.91 5.49 35.60
N ILE A 330 -5.56 6.59 35.96
CA ILE A 330 -6.62 6.64 36.96
C ILE A 330 -7.82 7.40 36.41
N GLY A 331 -9.00 7.01 36.85
CA GLY A 331 -10.25 7.65 36.48
C GLY A 331 -11.22 7.70 37.65
N TRP A 332 -11.95 8.80 37.75
CA TRP A 332 -13.00 8.99 38.73
C TRP A 332 -14.27 9.48 38.05
N VAL A 333 -15.34 8.70 38.12
CA VAL A 333 -16.67 9.06 37.60
C VAL A 333 -17.44 9.73 38.69
N ILE A 334 -17.34 11.04 38.78
CA ILE A 334 -17.95 11.88 39.82
C ILE A 334 -19.48 11.81 39.75
N SER A 335 -20.04 11.71 38.51
CA SER A 335 -21.48 11.59 38.31
C SER A 335 -22.10 10.33 38.91
N ASN A 336 -21.28 9.32 39.21
CA ASN A 336 -21.74 8.09 39.87
C ASN A 336 -21.69 8.16 41.41
N GLU A 337 -21.18 9.27 41.99
CA GLU A 337 -21.21 9.51 43.41
C GLU A 337 -22.63 9.82 43.92
N GLU A 338 -22.93 9.49 45.18
CA GLU A 338 -24.27 9.62 45.73
C GLU A 338 -24.81 11.06 45.65
N PHE A 339 -23.94 12.06 45.77
CA PHE A 339 -24.32 13.48 45.71
C PHE A 339 -24.67 14.01 44.30
N LEU A 340 -24.28 13.31 43.19
CA LEU A 340 -24.64 13.63 41.83
C LEU A 340 -25.50 12.56 41.13
N ARG A 341 -25.66 11.42 41.76
CA ARG A 341 -26.43 10.29 41.23
C ARG A 341 -27.89 10.69 41.06
N GLY A 342 -28.35 10.65 39.79
CA GLY A 342 -29.73 11.05 39.46
C GLY A 342 -29.90 12.57 39.18
N SER A 343 -28.82 13.31 39.03
CA SER A 343 -28.88 14.67 38.52
C SER A 343 -29.57 14.72 37.16
N SER A 344 -30.54 15.64 37.00
CA SER A 344 -31.20 15.87 35.70
C SER A 344 -30.38 16.73 34.76
N VAL A 345 -29.26 17.29 35.23
CA VAL A 345 -28.41 18.20 34.46
C VAL A 345 -27.09 17.54 34.07
N VAL A 346 -26.45 16.79 34.99
CA VAL A 346 -25.16 16.18 34.76
C VAL A 346 -25.34 14.66 34.51
N ASN A 347 -25.27 14.23 33.26
CA ASN A 347 -25.38 12.82 32.89
C ASN A 347 -24.07 12.07 33.06
N LEU A 348 -22.94 12.73 32.80
CA LEU A 348 -21.59 12.19 33.00
C LEU A 348 -20.65 13.30 33.43
N LEU A 349 -19.90 13.05 34.48
CA LEU A 349 -18.72 13.84 34.83
C LEU A 349 -17.63 12.89 35.28
N LYS A 350 -16.52 12.81 34.48
CA LYS A 350 -15.40 11.93 34.75
C LYS A 350 -14.09 12.73 34.67
N LEU A 351 -13.25 12.55 35.67
CA LEU A 351 -11.86 12.99 35.63
C LEU A 351 -10.97 11.81 35.28
N ARG A 352 -9.93 12.06 34.49
CA ARG A 352 -8.93 11.03 34.14
C ARG A 352 -7.53 11.64 34.08
N ALA A 353 -6.56 10.82 34.47
CA ALA A 353 -5.15 11.14 34.31
C ALA A 353 -4.39 9.88 33.91
N SER A 354 -3.40 10.04 33.05
CA SER A 354 -2.49 8.95 32.66
C SER A 354 -1.06 9.45 32.47
N CYS A 355 -0.11 8.58 32.74
CA CYS A 355 1.30 8.81 32.51
C CYS A 355 1.93 7.52 32.00
N GLY A 356 2.73 7.57 30.94
CA GLY A 356 3.33 6.38 30.38
C GLY A 356 4.53 6.67 29.49
N LEU A 357 5.41 5.69 29.41
CA LEU A 357 6.55 5.66 28.52
C LEU A 357 6.16 4.90 27.23
N VAL A 358 6.44 5.49 26.09
CA VAL A 358 6.25 4.88 24.77
C VAL A 358 7.61 4.70 24.11
N GLY A 359 7.83 3.54 23.49
CA GLY A 359 9.04 3.23 22.75
C GLY A 359 8.80 3.19 21.24
N ASN A 360 9.79 3.63 20.46
CA ASN A 360 9.82 3.49 19.03
C ASN A 360 11.12 2.82 18.60
N ALA A 361 11.04 1.77 17.79
CA ALA A 361 12.18 1.05 17.23
C ALA A 361 12.54 1.55 15.82
N ASP A 362 11.63 2.26 15.15
CA ASP A 362 11.91 2.91 13.88
C ASP A 362 12.47 4.31 14.13
N ILE A 363 13.78 4.38 14.21
CA ILE A 363 14.52 5.60 14.57
C ILE A 363 15.04 6.38 13.36
N GLY A 364 14.47 6.10 12.16
CA GLY A 364 14.72 6.88 10.94
C GLY A 364 16.10 6.66 10.30
N GLY A 365 16.78 5.58 10.62
CA GLY A 365 18.07 5.19 10.04
C GLY A 365 17.99 3.84 9.31
N GLY A 366 19.14 3.39 8.80
CA GLY A 366 19.28 2.03 8.28
C GLY A 366 19.19 0.99 9.40
N ARG A 367 19.01 -0.27 9.03
CA ARG A 367 19.05 -1.39 10.00
C ARG A 367 20.47 -1.58 10.55
N PHE A 368 20.56 -2.07 11.78
CA PHE A 368 21.83 -2.44 12.42
C PHE A 368 22.85 -1.29 12.47
N MET A 369 22.40 -0.09 12.76
CA MET A 369 23.24 1.12 12.84
C MET A 369 24.43 1.00 13.80
N TYR A 370 24.48 -0.02 14.63
CA TYR A 370 25.61 -0.33 15.51
C TYR A 370 26.78 -1.00 14.78
N ASN A 371 26.60 -1.44 13.52
CA ASN A 371 27.65 -1.98 12.67
C ASN A 371 28.23 -0.88 11.78
N GLN A 372 29.54 -0.95 11.51
CA GLN A 372 30.18 -0.13 10.50
C GLN A 372 29.88 -0.72 9.11
N TYR A 373 29.36 0.10 8.23
CA TYR A 373 29.12 -0.24 6.82
C TYR A 373 30.12 0.45 5.93
N TRP A 374 30.43 -0.21 4.83
CA TRP A 374 31.31 0.29 3.78
C TRP A 374 30.52 0.32 2.49
N LYS A 375 30.68 1.38 1.71
CA LYS A 375 30.04 1.51 0.40
C LYS A 375 31.06 1.62 -0.70
N TYR A 376 30.65 1.33 -1.90
CA TYR A 376 31.48 1.50 -3.08
C TYR A 376 31.93 2.98 -3.20
N GLY A 377 33.26 3.19 -3.23
CA GLY A 377 33.91 4.50 -3.27
C GLY A 377 34.45 4.89 -4.65
N GLY A 378 34.08 4.10 -5.68
CA GLY A 378 34.61 4.27 -7.02
C GLY A 378 35.70 3.27 -7.36
N SER A 379 36.35 3.44 -8.51
CA SER A 379 37.47 2.61 -8.93
C SER A 379 38.77 3.43 -8.87
N TYR A 380 39.80 2.85 -8.34
CA TYR A 380 41.15 3.36 -8.42
C TYR A 380 41.91 2.63 -9.54
N PHE A 381 42.57 3.37 -10.40
CA PHE A 381 43.23 2.84 -11.59
C PHE A 381 44.72 2.75 -11.40
N PHE A 382 45.31 1.58 -11.72
CA PHE A 382 46.74 1.32 -11.58
C PHE A 382 47.41 1.06 -12.93
N GLY A 383 48.67 1.48 -12.99
CA GLY A 383 49.59 1.17 -14.09
C GLY A 383 49.23 1.78 -15.42
N THR A 384 50.02 1.47 -16.43
CA THR A 384 49.85 1.95 -17.81
C THR A 384 48.69 1.29 -18.55
N SER A 385 48.23 0.16 -18.03
CA SER A 385 47.05 -0.55 -18.59
C SER A 385 45.73 0.00 -18.07
N ASN A 386 45.74 1.01 -17.21
CA ASN A 386 44.56 1.63 -16.59
C ASN A 386 43.61 0.59 -15.96
N SER A 387 44.19 -0.40 -15.28
CA SER A 387 43.42 -1.46 -14.60
C SER A 387 42.73 -0.89 -13.37
N GLY A 388 41.39 -0.89 -13.39
CA GLY A 388 40.57 -0.41 -12.28
C GLY A 388 40.39 -1.45 -11.18
N MET A 389 40.61 -1.05 -9.92
CA MET A 389 40.22 -1.82 -8.73
C MET A 389 39.12 -1.08 -7.99
N GLU A 390 38.10 -1.82 -7.57
CA GLU A 390 37.03 -1.27 -6.74
C GLU A 390 37.60 -0.82 -5.39
N THR A 391 37.17 0.35 -4.97
CA THR A 391 37.50 0.88 -3.64
C THR A 391 36.25 0.96 -2.78
N TYR A 392 36.43 0.83 -1.48
CA TYR A 392 35.37 0.97 -0.50
C TYR A 392 35.73 2.09 0.47
N VAL A 393 34.76 2.94 0.74
CA VAL A 393 34.85 4.02 1.71
C VAL A 393 33.88 3.82 2.84
N GLU A 394 34.16 4.39 3.99
CA GLU A 394 33.22 4.36 5.11
C GLU A 394 31.88 4.95 4.69
N ASP A 395 30.82 4.23 5.02
CA ASP A 395 29.45 4.73 4.93
C ASP A 395 29.07 5.41 6.26
N MET A 396 27.81 5.36 6.65
CA MET A 396 27.38 5.90 7.93
C MET A 396 28.20 5.29 9.07
N ARG A 397 28.73 6.15 9.94
CA ARG A 397 29.54 5.74 11.08
C ARG A 397 28.72 4.91 12.06
N ALA A 398 29.28 3.80 12.52
CA ALA A 398 28.66 2.95 13.51
C ALA A 398 28.25 3.71 14.78
N ASN A 399 27.05 3.48 15.26
CA ASN A 399 26.57 3.99 16.54
C ASN A 399 26.34 2.83 17.52
N PRO A 400 27.35 2.45 18.33
CA PRO A 400 27.18 1.35 19.28
C PRO A 400 26.18 1.63 20.40
N ASN A 401 25.80 2.89 20.60
CA ASN A 401 24.85 3.30 21.63
C ASN A 401 23.41 3.43 21.11
N VAL A 402 23.14 2.96 19.90
CA VAL A 402 21.79 3.00 19.35
C VAL A 402 20.82 2.16 20.20
N THR A 403 19.69 2.75 20.56
CA THR A 403 18.64 2.12 21.38
C THR A 403 17.29 2.72 21.04
N TRP A 404 16.27 2.24 21.71
CA TRP A 404 14.90 2.70 21.59
C TRP A 404 14.77 4.21 21.78
N GLU A 405 14.06 4.87 20.89
CA GLU A 405 13.51 6.18 21.13
C GLU A 405 12.45 6.07 22.22
N LYS A 406 12.45 6.96 23.20
CA LYS A 406 11.55 6.94 24.36
C LYS A 406 10.83 8.26 24.52
N ASP A 407 9.52 8.21 24.59
CA ASP A 407 8.66 9.37 24.74
C ASP A 407 7.81 9.23 26.00
N LEU A 408 7.86 10.23 26.89
CA LEU A 408 7.04 10.30 28.09
C LEU A 408 5.75 11.08 27.77
N LYS A 409 4.62 10.39 27.87
CA LYS A 409 3.29 10.98 27.63
C LYS A 409 2.51 11.14 28.94
N VAL A 410 2.08 12.38 29.21
CA VAL A 410 1.22 12.70 30.33
C VAL A 410 -0.08 13.32 29.81
N ASN A 411 -1.19 12.81 30.27
CA ASN A 411 -2.53 13.24 29.86
C ASN A 411 -3.41 13.49 31.09
N VAL A 412 -4.11 14.60 31.10
CA VAL A 412 -5.17 14.89 32.09
C VAL A 412 -6.41 15.35 31.32
N GLY A 413 -7.57 14.84 31.68
CA GLY A 413 -8.80 15.14 30.94
C GLY A 413 -10.04 15.10 31.83
N ILE A 414 -11.06 15.81 31.36
CA ILE A 414 -12.41 15.84 31.91
C ILE A 414 -13.37 15.42 30.80
N ASP A 415 -14.22 14.45 31.07
CA ASP A 415 -15.32 14.07 30.20
C ASP A 415 -16.64 14.49 30.86
N ALA A 416 -17.41 15.35 30.18
CA ALA A 416 -18.68 15.85 30.69
C ALA A 416 -19.79 15.66 29.65
N LYS A 417 -20.98 15.26 30.11
CA LYS A 417 -22.21 15.18 29.34
C LYS A 417 -23.35 15.73 30.19
N PHE A 418 -24.04 16.70 29.63
CA PHE A 418 -25.17 17.36 30.22
C PHE A 418 -26.48 16.94 29.56
#